data_1b7ae4e7f1375c1429c592fcd9312df4
#
_entry.id   1b7ae4e7f1375c1429c592fcd9312df4
#
_cell.length_a   1.000
_cell.length_b   1.000
_cell.length_c   1.000
_cell.angle_alpha   90.00
_cell.angle_beta   90.00
_cell.angle_gamma   90.00
#
_symmetry.space_group_name_H-M   'P 1'
#
loop_
_entity.id
_entity.type
_entity.pdbx_description
1 polymer ?
#
loop_
_entity_poly.entity_id
_entity_poly.type
_entity_poly.pdbx_seq_one_letter_code
_entity_poly.pdbx_strand_id
1 'polypeptide(L)'
;MSSFIKICPKCGHHNPEYENACAVCTDFIGMETPIPAQSPAVEPTQTSAGVLEAQSADQVQLTAVTASQTAPARLQSTLYLQVLGSDQIFEVCDGWTVGQSHVSGTADLQLRDLPGIHYLHRNHCCFSCLNGNWQVTPTDQRQFGRDFTNPTALNNTTLTPGEAHRIKNGDQLSLANLKLVVRII
;
A
#
# COMPACT_ATOMS: atom_id res chain seq x y z
N MET A 1 -28.13 16.16 11.10
CA MET A 1 -26.77 16.45 11.63
C MET A 1 -25.86 16.58 10.43
N SER A 2 -25.29 17.77 10.24
CA SER A 2 -24.38 17.99 9.08
C SER A 2 -23.06 17.30 9.38
N SER A 3 -22.69 16.32 8.56
CA SER A 3 -21.38 15.70 8.62
C SER A 3 -20.40 16.50 7.73
N PHE A 4 -19.19 16.73 8.25
CA PHE A 4 -18.11 17.35 7.50
C PHE A 4 -17.08 16.31 7.12
N ILE A 5 -16.42 16.54 5.98
CA ILE A 5 -15.36 15.67 5.47
C ILE A 5 -14.14 16.50 5.11
N LYS A 6 -12.96 15.86 5.16
CA LYS A 6 -11.70 16.36 4.61
C LYS A 6 -11.34 15.59 3.34
N ILE A 7 -10.99 16.28 2.27
CA ILE A 7 -10.52 15.64 1.03
C ILE A 7 -9.01 15.60 1.06
N CYS A 8 -8.44 14.40 0.91
CA CYS A 8 -7.01 14.24 0.84
C CYS A 8 -6.44 14.87 -0.44
N PRO A 9 -5.51 15.83 -0.36
CA PRO A 9 -4.96 16.50 -1.54
C PRO A 9 -4.14 15.56 -2.42
N LYS A 10 -3.64 14.46 -1.87
CA LYS A 10 -2.78 13.52 -2.58
C LYS A 10 -3.55 12.46 -3.38
N CYS A 11 -4.65 11.93 -2.85
CA CYS A 11 -5.39 10.83 -3.48
C CYS A 11 -6.88 11.11 -3.70
N GLY A 12 -7.39 12.28 -3.26
CA GLY A 12 -8.78 12.67 -3.42
C GLY A 12 -9.76 11.92 -2.49
N HIS A 13 -9.28 11.06 -1.59
CA HIS A 13 -10.15 10.30 -0.69
C HIS A 13 -10.85 11.20 0.33
N HIS A 14 -12.14 10.94 0.55
CA HIS A 14 -12.94 11.64 1.53
C HIS A 14 -12.80 11.00 2.92
N ASN A 15 -12.33 11.76 3.88
CA ASN A 15 -12.09 11.31 5.24
C ASN A 15 -13.03 12.04 6.21
N PRO A 16 -13.40 11.45 7.34
CA PRO A 16 -14.12 12.17 8.41
C PRO A 16 -13.34 13.41 8.88
N GLU A 17 -14.06 14.45 9.31
CA GLU A 17 -13.45 15.74 9.71
C GLU A 17 -12.44 15.63 10.87
N TYR A 18 -12.63 14.64 11.75
CA TYR A 18 -11.77 14.42 12.91
C TYR A 18 -10.47 13.66 12.59
N GLU A 19 -10.35 13.11 11.38
CA GLU A 19 -9.14 12.39 10.97
C GLU A 19 -8.03 13.38 10.60
N ASN A 20 -6.81 13.06 11.03
CA ASN A 20 -5.60 13.82 10.70
C ASN A 20 -4.70 13.14 9.69
N ALA A 21 -5.04 11.90 9.31
CA ALA A 21 -4.36 11.14 8.27
C ALA A 21 -5.38 10.52 7.33
N CYS A 22 -5.06 10.49 6.04
CA CYS A 22 -5.93 9.89 5.04
C CYS A 22 -6.02 8.37 5.23
N ALA A 23 -7.24 7.83 5.27
CA ALA A 23 -7.48 6.40 5.45
C ALA A 23 -6.93 5.53 4.30
N VAL A 24 -6.69 6.12 3.11
CA VAL A 24 -6.22 5.38 1.92
C VAL A 24 -4.71 5.52 1.72
N CYS A 25 -4.18 6.74 1.74
CA CYS A 25 -2.76 6.97 1.42
C CYS A 25 -1.93 7.39 2.64
N THR A 26 -2.54 7.43 3.83
CA THR A 26 -1.92 7.81 5.11
C THR A 26 -1.28 9.21 5.13
N ASP A 27 -1.50 10.01 4.09
CA ASP A 27 -1.01 11.38 4.02
C ASP A 27 -1.65 12.26 5.10
N PHE A 28 -0.87 13.22 5.63
CA PHE A 28 -1.38 14.10 6.69
C PHE A 28 -2.40 15.10 6.14
N ILE A 29 -3.61 15.06 6.69
CA ILE A 29 -4.75 15.92 6.31
C ILE A 29 -5.24 16.78 7.48
N GLY A 30 -4.47 16.87 8.56
CA GLY A 30 -4.86 17.60 9.75
C GLY A 30 -5.04 19.11 9.54
N MET A 31 -4.40 19.68 8.50
CA MET A 31 -4.53 21.10 8.13
C MET A 31 -5.61 21.36 7.05
N GLU A 32 -6.21 20.29 6.50
CA GLU A 32 -7.25 20.45 5.49
C GLU A 32 -8.54 20.99 6.12
N THR A 33 -9.13 22.01 5.48
CA THR A 33 -10.39 22.61 5.94
C THR A 33 -11.54 21.63 5.69
N PRO A 34 -12.31 21.24 6.73
CA PRO A 34 -13.46 20.39 6.55
C PRO A 34 -14.52 21.06 5.68
N ILE A 35 -15.06 20.32 4.71
CA ILE A 35 -16.15 20.78 3.87
C ILE A 35 -17.44 20.00 4.20
N PRO A 36 -18.63 20.57 4.03
CA PRO A 36 -19.88 19.85 4.24
C PRO A 36 -19.96 18.64 3.30
N ALA A 37 -20.28 17.46 3.83
CA ALA A 37 -20.53 16.28 3.02
C ALA A 37 -21.82 16.49 2.23
N GLN A 38 -21.72 17.00 1.01
CA GLN A 38 -22.84 17.05 0.09
C GLN A 38 -22.99 15.64 -0.50
N SER A 39 -24.14 15.02 -0.31
CA SER A 39 -24.53 13.85 -1.09
C SER A 39 -24.45 14.21 -2.58
N PRO A 40 -23.76 13.44 -3.41
CA PRO A 40 -23.79 13.69 -4.83
C PRO A 40 -25.20 13.40 -5.35
N ALA A 41 -25.94 14.46 -5.62
CA ALA A 41 -27.09 14.38 -6.51
C ALA A 41 -26.50 14.16 -7.92
N VAL A 42 -26.65 12.95 -8.40
CA VAL A 42 -26.37 12.61 -9.78
C VAL A 42 -27.48 13.26 -10.63
N GLU A 43 -27.18 14.40 -11.23
CA GLU A 43 -27.97 14.88 -12.37
C GLU A 43 -27.22 14.56 -13.65
N PRO A 44 -27.83 13.81 -14.58
CA PRO A 44 -27.29 13.65 -15.91
C PRO A 44 -27.65 14.88 -16.72
N THR A 45 -26.71 15.77 -16.96
CA THR A 45 -26.88 16.84 -17.93
C THR A 45 -26.79 16.26 -19.35
N GLN A 46 -27.94 15.99 -19.91
CA GLN A 46 -28.11 15.87 -21.36
C GLN A 46 -27.95 17.26 -21.95
N THR A 47 -27.03 17.43 -22.87
CA THR A 47 -27.10 18.56 -23.83
C THR A 47 -27.09 18.00 -25.22
N SER A 48 -28.22 18.23 -25.84
CA SER A 48 -28.59 17.91 -27.20
C SER A 48 -27.88 18.81 -28.22
N ALA A 49 -27.85 18.29 -29.44
CA ALA A 49 -28.05 18.90 -30.71
C ALA A 49 -26.83 19.23 -31.58
N GLY A 50 -26.84 18.60 -32.72
CA GLY A 50 -26.03 18.95 -33.90
C GLY A 50 -26.08 17.87 -34.95
N VAL A 51 -27.18 17.81 -35.64
CA VAL A 51 -27.56 17.21 -36.93
C VAL A 51 -26.52 17.43 -38.03
N LEU A 52 -26.21 16.41 -38.86
CA LEU A 52 -26.40 16.27 -40.27
C LEU A 52 -25.58 15.12 -40.90
N GLU A 53 -26.34 14.18 -41.48
CA GLU A 53 -26.26 13.56 -42.82
C GLU A 53 -24.92 12.96 -43.27
N ALA A 54 -24.91 11.76 -43.57
CA ALA A 54 -25.43 10.82 -44.55
C ALA A 54 -24.31 10.15 -45.34
N GLN A 55 -24.49 8.89 -45.56
CA GLN A 55 -24.18 8.04 -46.72
C GLN A 55 -23.13 6.94 -46.52
N SER A 56 -23.70 5.75 -46.46
CA SER A 56 -23.57 4.62 -47.40
C SER A 56 -22.38 3.69 -47.27
N ALA A 57 -22.78 2.49 -46.88
CA ALA A 57 -22.44 1.16 -47.45
C ALA A 57 -20.97 0.75 -47.56
N ASP A 58 -20.51 -0.21 -46.74
CA ASP A 58 -20.25 -1.54 -47.28
C ASP A 58 -20.11 -2.57 -46.14
N GLN A 59 -20.78 -3.71 -46.27
CA GLN A 59 -20.69 -4.83 -45.35
C GLN A 59 -19.39 -5.58 -45.60
N VAL A 60 -18.53 -5.63 -44.62
CA VAL A 60 -17.57 -6.74 -44.49
C VAL A 60 -17.76 -7.34 -43.13
N GLN A 61 -18.41 -8.46 -43.14
CA GLN A 61 -18.61 -9.37 -42.02
C GLN A 61 -17.27 -10.02 -41.66
N LEU A 62 -16.53 -9.43 -40.71
CA LEU A 62 -15.39 -10.09 -40.11
C LEU A 62 -15.87 -10.74 -38.83
N THR A 63 -15.96 -12.06 -38.86
CA THR A 63 -16.14 -12.92 -37.69
C THR A 63 -15.05 -12.60 -36.66
N ALA A 64 -15.43 -11.90 -35.60
CA ALA A 64 -14.58 -11.71 -34.44
C ALA A 64 -14.40 -13.08 -33.74
N VAL A 65 -13.27 -13.70 -33.97
CA VAL A 65 -12.79 -14.79 -33.15
C VAL A 65 -12.46 -14.18 -31.79
N THR A 66 -13.35 -14.37 -30.84
CA THR A 66 -13.12 -14.02 -29.44
C THR A 66 -11.99 -14.93 -28.92
N ALA A 67 -10.76 -14.52 -29.11
CA ALA A 67 -9.65 -15.08 -28.39
C ALA A 67 -9.81 -14.67 -26.92
N SER A 68 -10.41 -15.55 -26.14
CA SER A 68 -10.30 -15.49 -24.69
C SER A 68 -8.82 -15.58 -24.35
N GLN A 69 -8.17 -14.42 -24.21
CA GLN A 69 -6.87 -14.34 -23.58
C GLN A 69 -7.07 -14.68 -22.12
N THR A 70 -6.94 -15.97 -21.81
CA THR A 70 -6.70 -16.42 -20.46
C THR A 70 -5.38 -15.77 -20.05
N ALA A 71 -5.46 -14.71 -19.26
CA ALA A 71 -4.29 -14.09 -18.65
C ALA A 71 -3.52 -15.23 -17.95
N PRO A 72 -2.20 -15.33 -18.15
CA PRO A 72 -1.43 -16.34 -17.47
C PRO A 72 -1.66 -16.17 -15.97
N ALA A 73 -2.07 -17.24 -15.29
CA ALA A 73 -2.20 -17.25 -13.83
C ALA A 73 -0.87 -16.75 -13.28
N ARG A 74 -0.87 -15.54 -12.72
CA ARG A 74 0.28 -15.00 -11.99
C ARG A 74 0.55 -16.00 -10.89
N LEU A 75 1.68 -16.65 -10.96
CA LEU A 75 2.24 -17.38 -9.83
C LEU A 75 2.41 -16.34 -8.71
N GLN A 76 1.44 -16.26 -7.82
CA GLN A 76 1.49 -15.38 -6.67
C GLN A 76 2.43 -16.05 -5.67
N SER A 77 3.67 -15.60 -5.65
CA SER A 77 4.59 -15.98 -4.59
C SER A 77 4.12 -15.37 -3.27
N THR A 78 4.08 -16.18 -2.23
CA THR A 78 3.71 -15.74 -0.88
C THR A 78 4.96 -15.46 -0.07
N LEU A 79 4.97 -14.33 0.64
CA LEU A 79 6.05 -13.91 1.51
C LEU A 79 5.74 -14.28 2.96
N TYR A 80 6.70 -14.89 3.62
CA TYR A 80 6.69 -15.13 5.06
C TYR A 80 7.95 -14.54 5.71
N LEU A 81 7.81 -14.02 6.92
CA LEU A 81 8.89 -13.56 7.77
C LEU A 81 9.01 -14.51 8.95
N GLN A 82 10.09 -15.25 9.04
CA GLN A 82 10.40 -16.14 10.16
C GLN A 82 11.31 -15.43 11.14
N VAL A 83 10.96 -15.42 12.43
CA VAL A 83 11.82 -14.86 13.48
C VAL A 83 13.05 -15.75 13.66
N LEU A 84 14.23 -15.16 13.57
CA LEU A 84 15.50 -15.90 13.73
C LEU A 84 15.63 -16.47 15.15
N GLY A 85 15.83 -17.77 15.24
CA GLY A 85 15.92 -18.47 16.52
C GLY A 85 14.57 -18.81 17.16
N SER A 86 13.47 -18.70 16.41
CA SER A 86 12.12 -19.05 16.85
C SER A 86 11.35 -19.74 15.71
N ASP A 87 10.28 -20.46 16.07
CA ASP A 87 9.35 -21.05 15.11
C ASP A 87 8.24 -20.09 14.66
N GLN A 88 8.29 -18.84 15.12
CA GLN A 88 7.28 -17.84 14.76
C GLN A 88 7.47 -17.41 13.30
N ILE A 89 6.38 -17.50 12.53
CA ILE A 89 6.30 -17.16 11.11
C ILE A 89 5.10 -16.26 10.90
N PHE A 90 5.29 -15.19 10.15
CA PHE A 90 4.26 -14.24 9.79
C PHE A 90 4.12 -14.19 8.27
N GLU A 91 2.90 -14.36 7.79
CA GLU A 91 2.57 -14.12 6.39
C GLU A 91 2.48 -12.61 6.12
N VAL A 92 2.96 -12.18 4.95
CA VAL A 92 2.93 -10.77 4.53
C VAL A 92 2.31 -10.70 3.15
N CYS A 93 1.27 -9.89 3.02
CA CYS A 93 0.63 -9.63 1.73
C CYS A 93 1.27 -8.45 0.99
N ASP A 94 1.04 -8.40 -0.32
CA ASP A 94 1.49 -7.29 -1.16
C ASP A 94 0.88 -5.97 -0.69
N GLY A 95 1.73 -4.95 -0.58
CA GLY A 95 1.36 -3.61 -0.09
C GLY A 95 1.31 -3.46 1.43
N TRP A 96 1.56 -4.53 2.20
CA TRP A 96 1.47 -4.45 3.66
C TRP A 96 2.62 -3.69 4.29
N THR A 97 2.25 -2.89 5.28
CA THR A 97 3.17 -2.28 6.23
C THR A 97 3.38 -3.18 7.44
N VAL A 98 4.61 -3.21 7.93
CA VAL A 98 5.01 -3.99 9.12
C VAL A 98 5.57 -3.06 10.17
N GLY A 99 5.15 -3.24 11.41
CA GLY A 99 5.60 -2.41 12.53
C GLY A 99 5.30 -2.98 13.89
N GLN A 100 5.69 -2.23 14.93
CA GLN A 100 5.39 -2.57 16.31
C GLN A 100 3.90 -2.40 16.61
N SER A 101 3.32 -3.39 17.30
CA SER A 101 1.95 -3.29 17.81
C SER A 101 1.80 -2.13 18.79
N HIS A 102 0.80 -1.30 18.53
CA HIS A 102 0.45 -0.17 19.38
C HIS A 102 -1.02 0.16 19.20
N VAL A 103 -1.67 0.71 20.27
CA VAL A 103 -3.11 1.10 20.23
C VAL A 103 -3.44 2.12 19.14
N SER A 104 -2.48 2.94 18.72
CA SER A 104 -2.58 3.85 17.57
C SER A 104 -1.70 3.41 16.40
N GLY A 105 -1.34 2.13 16.31
CA GLY A 105 -0.59 1.57 15.20
C GLY A 105 -1.50 1.38 13.99
N THR A 106 -0.99 1.73 12.81
CA THR A 106 -1.69 1.60 11.52
C THR A 106 -1.05 0.57 10.61
N ALA A 107 0.00 -0.15 11.09
CA ALA A 107 0.61 -1.20 10.31
C ALA A 107 -0.35 -2.38 10.12
N ASP A 108 -0.33 -2.96 8.90
CA ASP A 108 -1.16 -4.10 8.55
C ASP A 108 -0.73 -5.35 9.33
N LEU A 109 0.57 -5.57 9.46
CA LEU A 109 1.15 -6.59 10.33
C LEU A 109 1.78 -5.93 11.56
N GLN A 110 1.14 -6.08 12.70
CA GLN A 110 1.58 -5.55 13.98
C GLN A 110 2.29 -6.62 14.78
N LEU A 111 3.60 -6.48 14.94
CA LEU A 111 4.46 -7.39 15.70
C LEU A 111 4.49 -7.00 17.17
N ARG A 112 4.47 -8.02 18.06
CA ARG A 112 4.55 -7.86 19.52
C ARG A 112 5.24 -9.06 20.16
N ASP A 113 5.72 -8.87 21.37
CA ASP A 113 6.31 -9.91 22.23
C ASP A 113 7.49 -10.66 21.56
N LEU A 114 8.29 -9.91 20.76
CA LEU A 114 9.44 -10.43 20.04
C LEU A 114 10.75 -9.83 20.57
N PRO A 115 11.88 -10.55 20.47
CA PRO A 115 13.19 -10.02 20.82
C PRO A 115 13.54 -8.79 19.98
N GLY A 116 13.91 -7.69 20.65
CA GLY A 116 14.30 -6.44 19.94
C GLY A 116 13.15 -5.57 19.46
N ILE A 117 11.90 -5.94 19.76
CA ILE A 117 10.69 -5.25 19.29
C ILE A 117 10.61 -3.77 19.72
N HIS A 118 11.19 -3.40 20.87
CA HIS A 118 11.11 -2.04 21.43
C HIS A 118 11.72 -0.96 20.54
N TYR A 119 12.58 -1.34 19.62
CA TYR A 119 13.22 -0.42 18.66
C TYR A 119 12.49 -0.38 17.31
N LEU A 120 11.46 -1.20 17.15
CA LEU A 120 10.67 -1.21 15.92
C LEU A 120 9.71 -0.02 15.91
N HIS A 121 9.69 0.72 14.82
CA HIS A 121 8.68 1.78 14.64
C HIS A 121 7.30 1.17 14.39
N ARG A 122 6.23 1.92 14.67
CA ARG A 122 4.82 1.49 14.44
C ARG A 122 4.54 1.19 12.98
N ASN A 123 5.16 1.94 12.06
CA ASN A 123 5.23 1.69 10.63
C ASN A 123 6.71 1.67 10.26
N HIS A 124 7.33 0.49 10.27
CA HIS A 124 8.78 0.37 10.12
C HIS A 124 9.21 0.20 8.66
N CYS A 125 8.49 -0.62 7.92
CA CYS A 125 8.73 -0.86 6.50
C CYS A 125 7.44 -1.30 5.80
N CYS A 126 7.44 -1.20 4.47
CA CYS A 126 6.39 -1.71 3.60
C CYS A 126 6.96 -2.83 2.72
N PHE A 127 6.16 -3.85 2.45
CA PHE A 127 6.48 -4.92 1.51
C PHE A 127 5.61 -4.79 0.26
N SER A 128 6.20 -5.01 -0.91
CA SER A 128 5.49 -5.01 -2.18
C SER A 128 5.97 -6.14 -3.08
N CYS A 129 5.07 -6.62 -3.94
CA CYS A 129 5.36 -7.68 -4.90
C CYS A 129 5.12 -7.18 -6.33
N LEU A 130 6.19 -6.87 -7.05
CA LEU A 130 6.12 -6.45 -8.44
C LEU A 130 6.56 -7.58 -9.36
N ASN A 131 5.64 -8.08 -10.19
CA ASN A 131 5.90 -9.17 -11.15
C ASN A 131 6.53 -10.42 -10.49
N GLY A 132 6.05 -10.81 -9.31
CA GLY A 132 6.58 -11.94 -8.56
C GLY A 132 7.89 -11.66 -7.81
N ASN A 133 8.39 -10.43 -7.87
CA ASN A 133 9.59 -10.01 -7.15
C ASN A 133 9.21 -9.22 -5.91
N TRP A 134 9.51 -9.77 -4.75
CA TRP A 134 9.29 -9.11 -3.49
C TRP A 134 10.32 -8.03 -3.21
N GLN A 135 9.87 -6.94 -2.62
CA GLN A 135 10.69 -5.79 -2.23
C GLN A 135 10.31 -5.35 -0.83
N VAL A 136 11.27 -4.79 -0.10
CA VAL A 136 11.08 -4.11 1.17
C VAL A 136 11.48 -2.65 1.02
N THR A 137 10.62 -1.75 1.51
CA THR A 137 10.87 -0.31 1.53
C THR A 137 10.87 0.16 2.99
N PRO A 138 12.03 0.49 3.56
CA PRO A 138 12.09 1.05 4.91
C PRO A 138 11.36 2.40 4.96
N THR A 139 10.54 2.61 5.96
CA THR A 139 9.80 3.86 6.14
C THR A 139 10.71 4.96 6.65
N ASP A 140 10.76 6.09 5.95
CA ASP A 140 11.46 7.28 6.45
C ASP A 140 10.66 7.92 7.58
N GLN A 141 11.13 7.77 8.81
CA GLN A 141 10.43 8.28 10.00
C GLN A 141 10.43 9.80 10.10
N ARG A 142 11.29 10.49 9.34
CA ARG A 142 11.31 11.97 9.29
C ARG A 142 10.02 12.55 8.76
N GLN A 143 9.31 11.83 7.87
CA GLN A 143 7.97 12.21 7.39
C GLN A 143 6.91 12.25 8.52
N PHE A 144 7.18 11.61 9.66
CA PHE A 144 6.34 11.65 10.86
C PHE A 144 6.90 12.56 11.96
N GLY A 145 7.81 13.50 11.60
CA GLY A 145 8.39 14.44 12.54
C GLY A 145 9.37 13.82 13.55
N ARG A 146 10.00 12.69 13.21
CA ARG A 146 11.00 12.04 14.04
C ARG A 146 12.40 12.41 13.57
N ASP A 147 13.31 12.69 14.52
CA ASP A 147 14.68 13.09 14.22
C ASP A 147 15.55 11.94 13.70
N PHE A 148 15.12 10.70 13.92
CA PHE A 148 15.87 9.51 13.53
C PHE A 148 14.98 8.39 13.02
N THR A 149 15.57 7.53 12.19
CA THR A 149 14.98 6.28 11.71
C THR A 149 15.82 5.11 12.22
N ASN A 150 15.20 4.18 12.95
CA ASN A 150 15.88 2.95 13.31
C ASN A 150 16.13 2.13 12.05
N PRO A 151 17.35 1.57 11.86
CA PRO A 151 17.75 1.00 10.59
C PRO A 151 16.98 -0.26 10.23
N THR A 152 16.68 -0.40 8.95
CA THR A 152 16.36 -1.69 8.31
C THR A 152 17.62 -2.16 7.62
N ALA A 153 18.00 -3.42 7.78
CA ALA A 153 19.15 -3.97 7.08
C ALA A 153 18.79 -5.30 6.41
N LEU A 154 19.34 -5.50 5.22
CA LEU A 154 19.23 -6.73 4.43
C LEU A 154 20.61 -7.36 4.30
N ASN A 155 20.77 -8.61 4.76
CA ASN A 155 22.05 -9.32 4.76
C ASN A 155 23.19 -8.48 5.37
N ASN A 156 22.94 -7.83 6.51
CA ASN A 156 23.82 -6.92 7.23
C ASN A 156 24.14 -5.58 6.53
N THR A 157 23.53 -5.29 5.39
CA THR A 157 23.66 -4.00 4.71
C THR A 157 22.47 -3.12 5.07
N THR A 158 22.74 -1.95 5.65
CA THR A 158 21.68 -0.98 5.97
C THR A 158 21.05 -0.44 4.70
N LEU A 159 19.71 -0.44 4.67
CA LEU A 159 18.92 0.04 3.55
C LEU A 159 18.62 1.53 3.68
N THR A 160 18.51 2.21 2.54
CA THR A 160 18.11 3.62 2.48
C THR A 160 16.62 3.75 2.78
N PRO A 161 16.19 4.58 3.76
CA PRO A 161 14.78 4.85 3.99
C PRO A 161 14.10 5.45 2.76
N GLY A 162 12.90 4.95 2.44
CA GLY A 162 12.11 5.38 1.29
C GLY A 162 12.46 4.72 -0.04
N GLU A 163 13.56 3.95 -0.11
CA GLU A 163 13.95 3.22 -1.32
C GLU A 163 13.50 1.75 -1.26
N ALA A 164 13.01 1.24 -2.39
CA ALA A 164 12.60 -0.16 -2.51
C ALA A 164 13.81 -1.06 -2.81
N HIS A 165 14.00 -2.08 -1.99
CA HIS A 165 15.10 -3.03 -2.11
C HIS A 165 14.57 -4.44 -2.34
N ARG A 166 15.06 -5.11 -3.39
CA ARG A 166 14.65 -6.48 -3.71
C ARG A 166 15.10 -7.44 -2.62
N ILE A 167 14.18 -8.32 -2.21
CA ILE A 167 14.45 -9.42 -1.27
C ILE A 167 14.27 -10.77 -1.95
N LYS A 168 14.97 -11.78 -1.44
CA LYS A 168 14.95 -13.14 -1.97
C LYS A 168 14.70 -14.15 -0.84
N ASN A 169 14.27 -15.33 -1.23
CA ASN A 169 14.15 -16.45 -0.30
C ASN A 169 15.51 -16.73 0.39
N GLY A 170 15.49 -16.82 1.72
CA GLY A 170 16.66 -17.05 2.56
C GLY A 170 17.40 -15.79 3.01
N ASP A 171 17.05 -14.61 2.51
CA ASP A 171 17.67 -13.36 2.97
C ASP A 171 17.42 -13.13 4.46
N GLN A 172 18.41 -12.55 5.14
CA GLN A 172 18.28 -12.09 6.51
C GLN A 172 17.86 -10.62 6.53
N LEU A 173 16.71 -10.36 7.11
CA LEU A 173 16.18 -9.01 7.27
C LEU A 173 16.25 -8.60 8.75
N SER A 174 16.81 -7.43 9.01
CA SER A 174 16.80 -6.83 10.33
C SER A 174 15.91 -5.61 10.35
N LEU A 175 14.87 -5.63 11.17
CA LEU A 175 14.02 -4.46 11.43
C LEU A 175 14.46 -3.89 12.79
N ALA A 176 15.30 -2.87 12.79
CA ALA A 176 16.04 -2.45 13.97
C ALA A 176 16.80 -3.65 14.61
N ASN A 177 16.43 -4.06 15.81
CA ASN A 177 17.06 -5.20 16.51
C ASN A 177 16.33 -6.53 16.29
N LEU A 178 15.19 -6.54 15.64
CA LEU A 178 14.44 -7.77 15.31
C LEU A 178 15.07 -8.43 14.09
N LYS A 179 15.52 -9.68 14.24
CA LYS A 179 16.12 -10.48 13.17
C LYS A 179 15.12 -11.45 12.58
N LEU A 180 15.00 -11.42 11.24
CA LEU A 180 14.04 -12.21 10.49
C LEU A 180 14.75 -12.93 9.32
N VAL A 181 14.18 -14.05 8.91
CA VAL A 181 14.54 -14.74 7.67
C VAL A 181 13.38 -14.61 6.69
N VAL A 182 13.66 -14.19 5.48
CA VAL A 182 12.71 -14.10 4.38
C VAL A 182 12.43 -15.48 3.82
N ARG A 183 11.17 -15.88 3.72
CA ARG A 183 10.69 -17.09 3.07
C ARG A 183 9.73 -16.71 1.95
N ILE A 184 10.05 -17.10 0.72
CA ILE A 184 9.20 -16.87 -0.46
C ILE A 184 8.86 -18.24 -1.07
N ILE A 185 7.56 -18.53 -1.19
CA ILE A 185 7.03 -19.81 -1.69
C ILE A 185 6.21 -19.56 -2.95
#